data_8e2b5f8fd5bd971591e319cccfa0dfc0
#
_entry.id   8e2b5f8fd5bd971591e319cccfa0dfc0
#
_cell.length_a   1.000
_cell.length_b   1.000
_cell.length_c   1.000
_cell.angle_alpha   90.00
_cell.angle_beta   90.00
_cell.angle_gamma   90.00
#
_symmetry.space_group_name_H-M   'P 1'
#
loop_
_entity.id
_entity.type
_entity.pdbx_description
1 polymer ?
#
loop_
_entity_poly.entity_id
_entity_poly.type
_entity_poly.pdbx_seq_one_letter_code
_entity_poly.pdbx_strand_id
1 'polypeptide(L)'
;MDLNKQDQHRLQCLLEKIEDYNRTCLGYPSAKDFDFSSLVDFLHFPLNNIGDPFTEGTYKVGTREFEREVLQFIAELVRAPESNWWGYITNGSTEGNLYGLYLARELYPQGIVYF
;
A
#
# COMPACT_ATOMS: atom_id res chain seq x y z
N MET A 1 -10.19 18.01 -16.46
CA MET A 1 -11.43 17.45 -17.06
C MET A 1 -12.53 17.66 -16.04
N ASP A 2 -13.49 18.50 -16.33
CA ASP A 2 -14.54 18.80 -15.38
C ASP A 2 -15.61 17.71 -15.43
N LEU A 3 -16.04 17.26 -14.27
CA LEU A 3 -17.11 16.28 -14.14
C LEU A 3 -18.45 16.94 -14.53
N ASN A 4 -19.31 16.19 -15.22
CA ASN A 4 -20.66 16.64 -15.50
C ASN A 4 -21.50 16.72 -14.20
N LYS A 5 -22.61 17.46 -14.24
CA LYS A 5 -23.46 17.69 -13.06
C LYS A 5 -24.02 16.39 -12.46
N GLN A 6 -24.31 15.39 -13.28
CA GLN A 6 -24.85 14.12 -12.83
C GLN A 6 -23.78 13.34 -12.03
N ASP A 7 -22.55 13.32 -12.52
CA ASP A 7 -21.45 12.61 -11.82
C ASP A 7 -21.06 13.36 -10.54
N GLN A 8 -21.04 14.70 -10.55
CA GLN A 8 -20.85 15.50 -9.34
C GLN A 8 -21.89 15.16 -8.26
N HIS A 9 -23.17 15.08 -8.64
CA HIS A 9 -24.24 14.72 -7.71
C HIS A 9 -24.08 13.29 -7.17
N ARG A 10 -23.70 12.33 -8.02
CA ARG A 10 -23.44 10.95 -7.58
C ARG A 10 -22.30 10.86 -6.57
N LEU A 11 -21.21 11.60 -6.81
CA LEU A 11 -20.08 11.65 -5.87
C LEU A 11 -20.49 12.31 -4.55
N GLN A 12 -21.28 13.38 -4.59
CA GLN A 12 -21.80 14.02 -3.38
C GLN A 12 -22.67 13.06 -2.55
N CYS A 13 -23.61 12.36 -3.18
CA CYS A 13 -24.42 11.35 -2.50
C CYS A 13 -23.60 10.21 -1.91
N LEU A 14 -22.53 9.79 -2.60
CA LEU A 14 -21.61 8.79 -2.08
C LEU A 14 -20.85 9.30 -0.86
N LEU A 15 -20.36 10.53 -0.90
CA LEU A 15 -19.65 11.16 0.22
C LEU A 15 -20.53 11.20 1.47
N GLU A 16 -21.75 11.73 1.35
CA GLU A 16 -22.73 11.80 2.46
C GLU A 16 -22.98 10.41 3.08
N LYS A 17 -23.10 9.39 2.23
CA LYS A 17 -23.28 8.01 2.68
C LYS A 17 -22.06 7.46 3.43
N ILE A 18 -20.84 7.77 2.96
CA ILE A 18 -19.59 7.39 3.61
C ILE A 18 -19.44 8.09 4.96
N GLU A 19 -19.76 9.38 5.04
CA GLU A 19 -19.74 10.15 6.28
C GLU A 19 -20.72 9.59 7.31
N ASP A 20 -21.92 9.21 6.88
CA ASP A 20 -22.92 8.57 7.76
C ASP A 20 -22.43 7.22 8.30
N TYR A 21 -21.87 6.37 7.45
CA TYR A 21 -21.25 5.10 7.88
C TYR A 21 -20.07 5.34 8.84
N ASN A 22 -19.20 6.30 8.53
CA ASN A 22 -18.04 6.57 9.37
C ASN A 22 -18.44 7.07 10.77
N ARG A 23 -19.55 7.79 10.89
CA ARG A 23 -20.07 8.28 12.18
C ARG A 23 -20.44 7.11 13.13
N THR A 24 -20.92 5.99 12.61
CA THR A 24 -21.35 4.81 13.38
C THR A 24 -20.30 3.69 13.41
N CYS A 25 -19.22 3.79 12.64
CA CYS A 25 -18.16 2.80 12.58
C CYS A 25 -17.38 2.75 13.90
N LEU A 26 -17.11 1.54 14.39
CA LEU A 26 -16.32 1.30 15.59
C LEU A 26 -14.80 1.22 15.34
N GLY A 27 -14.37 1.40 14.09
CA GLY A 27 -12.95 1.32 13.72
C GLY A 27 -12.44 -0.08 13.35
N TYR A 28 -13.34 -1.05 13.15
CA TYR A 28 -12.98 -2.37 12.66
C TYR A 28 -13.64 -2.63 11.29
N PRO A 29 -12.93 -3.22 10.31
CA PRO A 29 -11.53 -3.70 10.30
C PRO A 29 -10.47 -2.61 10.07
N SER A 30 -10.86 -1.35 9.92
CA SER A 30 -9.97 -0.23 9.60
C SER A 30 -9.96 0.79 10.74
N ALA A 31 -8.82 1.44 10.98
CA ALA A 31 -8.74 2.56 11.90
C ALA A 31 -9.57 3.76 11.37
N LYS A 32 -10.11 4.58 12.30
CA LYS A 32 -10.91 5.77 11.97
C LYS A 32 -10.10 7.06 11.84
N ASP A 33 -8.95 7.10 12.49
CA ASP A 33 -8.19 8.32 12.72
C ASP A 33 -7.15 8.57 11.61
N PHE A 34 -7.59 8.37 10.35
CA PHE A 34 -6.77 8.71 9.19
C PHE A 34 -7.14 10.09 8.66
N ASP A 35 -6.12 10.92 8.51
CA ASP A 35 -6.19 12.17 7.76
C ASP A 35 -5.13 12.18 6.66
N PHE A 36 -5.58 12.06 5.41
CA PHE A 36 -4.73 12.08 4.23
C PHE A 36 -4.72 13.45 3.53
N SER A 37 -5.30 14.48 4.13
CA SER A 37 -5.42 15.81 3.51
C SER A 37 -4.09 16.40 3.07
N SER A 38 -3.01 16.15 3.82
CA SER A 38 -1.65 16.58 3.48
C SER A 38 -1.06 15.88 2.24
N LEU A 39 -1.67 14.78 1.77
CA LEU A 39 -1.21 14.01 0.63
C LEU A 39 -1.99 14.30 -0.66
N VAL A 40 -3.03 15.15 -0.61
CA VAL A 40 -3.91 15.41 -1.76
C VAL A 40 -3.14 15.96 -2.96
N ASP A 41 -2.15 16.81 -2.75
CA ASP A 41 -1.34 17.39 -3.82
C ASP A 41 -0.53 16.35 -4.60
N PHE A 42 -0.19 15.24 -3.97
CA PHE A 42 0.52 14.14 -4.64
C PHE A 42 -0.36 13.38 -5.64
N LEU A 43 -1.69 13.44 -5.50
CA LEU A 43 -2.63 12.79 -6.43
C LEU A 43 -2.64 13.44 -7.82
N HIS A 44 -2.03 14.62 -7.99
CA HIS A 44 -1.84 15.25 -9.30
C HIS A 44 -0.72 14.60 -10.13
N PHE A 45 0.07 13.72 -9.55
CA PHE A 45 1.21 13.08 -10.21
C PHE A 45 0.98 11.57 -10.39
N PRO A 46 1.41 10.98 -11.50
CA PRO A 46 1.33 9.53 -11.72
C PRO A 46 2.47 8.82 -10.93
N LEU A 47 2.37 8.81 -9.60
CA LEU A 47 3.37 8.22 -8.74
C LEU A 47 3.44 6.70 -8.95
N ASN A 48 4.66 6.18 -9.12
CA ASN A 48 4.89 4.75 -9.25
C ASN A 48 6.32 4.38 -8.84
N ASN A 49 6.45 3.38 -7.99
CA ASN A 49 7.72 2.79 -7.59
C ASN A 49 7.98 1.52 -8.41
N ILE A 50 8.52 1.67 -9.62
CA ILE A 50 8.81 0.56 -10.52
C ILE A 50 10.16 -0.06 -10.20
N GLY A 51 10.19 -1.39 -10.03
CA GLY A 51 11.40 -2.17 -9.85
C GLY A 51 11.85 -2.28 -8.39
N ASP A 52 13.11 -2.65 -8.21
CA ASP A 52 13.71 -2.87 -6.89
C ASP A 52 13.81 -1.55 -6.11
N PRO A 53 13.31 -1.47 -4.86
CA PRO A 53 13.39 -0.26 -4.04
C PRO A 53 14.83 0.21 -3.77
N PHE A 54 15.78 -0.72 -3.74
CA PHE A 54 17.19 -0.46 -3.36
C PHE A 54 18.09 -0.15 -4.56
N THR A 55 17.57 -0.26 -5.79
CA THR A 55 18.32 0.09 -6.99
C THR A 55 17.79 1.36 -7.64
N GLU A 56 18.66 2.12 -8.28
CA GLU A 56 18.24 3.33 -8.98
C GLU A 56 17.43 2.96 -10.22
N GLY A 57 16.16 3.43 -10.27
CA GLY A 57 15.27 3.21 -11.40
C GLY A 57 15.32 4.35 -12.43
N THR A 58 14.90 4.06 -13.65
CA THR A 58 14.74 5.05 -14.72
C THR A 58 13.55 5.97 -14.53
N TYR A 59 12.51 5.49 -13.85
CA TYR A 59 11.31 6.26 -13.56
C TYR A 59 11.54 7.15 -12.34
N LYS A 60 11.39 8.47 -12.52
CA LYS A 60 11.74 9.47 -11.49
C LYS A 60 10.53 9.98 -10.70
N VAL A 61 9.30 9.72 -11.16
CA VAL A 61 8.09 10.16 -10.48
C VAL A 61 7.61 9.07 -9.52
N GLY A 62 8.24 8.98 -8.38
CA GLY A 62 7.96 7.94 -7.39
C GLY A 62 8.30 8.37 -5.97
N THR A 63 7.92 7.52 -5.02
CA THR A 63 8.12 7.70 -3.56
C THR A 63 9.08 6.66 -2.99
N ARG A 64 10.04 6.22 -3.79
CA ARG A 64 10.98 5.13 -3.44
C ARG A 64 11.82 5.43 -2.18
N GLU A 65 12.13 6.69 -1.92
CA GLU A 65 12.81 7.10 -0.71
C GLU A 65 11.99 6.73 0.54
N PHE A 66 10.72 7.12 0.55
CA PHE A 66 9.79 6.76 1.62
C PHE A 66 9.55 5.25 1.71
N GLU A 67 9.49 4.55 0.58
CA GLU A 67 9.39 3.09 0.56
C GLU A 67 10.56 2.44 1.32
N ARG A 68 11.79 2.89 1.07
CA ARG A 68 12.98 2.38 1.78
C ARG A 68 12.93 2.67 3.28
N GLU A 69 12.49 3.86 3.68
CA GLU A 69 12.34 4.20 5.10
C GLU A 69 11.33 3.29 5.81
N VAL A 70 10.19 3.02 5.18
CA VAL A 70 9.18 2.09 5.71
C VAL A 70 9.73 0.67 5.78
N LEU A 71 10.44 0.20 4.75
CA LEU A 71 11.05 -1.12 4.73
C LEU A 71 12.10 -1.26 5.84
N GLN A 72 12.94 -0.24 6.06
CA GLN A 72 13.91 -0.23 7.14
C GLN A 72 13.23 -0.30 8.52
N PHE A 73 12.20 0.51 8.74
CA PHE A 73 11.40 0.48 9.96
C PHE A 73 10.80 -0.91 10.23
N ILE A 74 10.22 -1.54 9.21
CA ILE A 74 9.64 -2.89 9.36
C ILE A 74 10.74 -3.93 9.61
N ALA A 75 11.88 -3.87 8.91
CA ALA A 75 13.00 -4.77 9.13
C ALA A 75 13.49 -4.73 10.59
N GLU A 76 13.63 -3.55 11.16
CA GLU A 76 13.98 -3.36 12.58
C GLU A 76 12.92 -3.95 13.51
N LEU A 77 11.63 -3.68 13.23
CA LEU A 77 10.51 -4.16 14.03
C LEU A 77 10.45 -5.70 14.10
N VAL A 78 10.67 -6.37 12.96
CA VAL A 78 10.69 -7.84 12.89
C VAL A 78 12.05 -8.44 13.23
N ARG A 79 13.05 -7.63 13.60
CA ARG A 79 14.42 -8.05 13.91
C ARG A 79 15.08 -8.82 12.76
N ALA A 80 14.92 -8.30 11.54
CA ALA A 80 15.62 -8.84 10.38
C ALA A 80 17.14 -8.73 10.57
N PRO A 81 17.95 -9.64 9.97
CA PRO A 81 19.41 -9.54 10.01
C PRO A 81 19.90 -8.20 9.47
N GLU A 82 20.91 -7.57 10.10
CA GLU A 82 21.39 -6.22 9.75
C GLU A 82 21.80 -6.04 8.27
N SER A 83 22.21 -7.11 7.59
CA SER A 83 22.84 -7.01 6.27
C SER A 83 22.32 -7.99 5.21
N ASN A 84 21.23 -8.68 5.44
CA ASN A 84 20.80 -9.72 4.49
C ASN A 84 19.28 -9.88 4.44
N TRP A 85 18.60 -8.77 4.15
CA TRP A 85 17.16 -8.77 3.91
C TRP A 85 16.82 -7.93 2.66
N TRP A 86 15.70 -8.22 2.09
CA TRP A 86 15.11 -7.49 0.99
C TRP A 86 13.59 -7.47 1.15
N GLY A 87 12.96 -6.45 0.63
CA GLY A 87 11.50 -6.32 0.65
C GLY A 87 11.02 -5.21 -0.27
N TYR A 88 9.72 -5.15 -0.45
CA TYR A 88 9.03 -4.06 -1.15
C TYR A 88 7.63 -3.87 -0.54
N ILE A 89 7.03 -2.70 -0.77
CA ILE A 89 5.68 -2.41 -0.32
C ILE A 89 4.68 -2.98 -1.31
N THR A 90 3.82 -3.88 -0.84
CA THR A 90 2.76 -4.51 -1.63
C THR A 90 1.49 -3.66 -1.67
N ASN A 91 0.62 -3.88 -2.68
CA ASN A 91 -0.70 -3.25 -2.74
C ASN A 91 -1.72 -3.81 -1.72
N GLY A 92 -1.29 -4.70 -0.86
CA GLY A 92 -2.09 -5.26 0.21
C GLY A 92 -1.66 -6.66 0.62
N SER A 93 -2.28 -7.19 1.68
CA SER A 93 -1.95 -8.48 2.26
C SER A 93 -2.07 -9.65 1.28
N THR A 94 -3.01 -9.60 0.35
CA THR A 94 -3.19 -10.66 -0.67
C THR A 94 -1.96 -10.79 -1.54
N GLU A 95 -1.41 -9.68 -2.04
CA GLU A 95 -0.17 -9.70 -2.82
C GLU A 95 1.00 -10.21 -1.98
N GLY A 96 1.15 -9.72 -0.75
CA GLY A 96 2.21 -10.17 0.16
C GLY A 96 2.14 -11.67 0.44
N ASN A 97 0.95 -12.21 0.70
CA ASN A 97 0.73 -13.63 0.92
C ASN A 97 1.05 -14.47 -0.33
N LEU A 98 0.60 -14.03 -1.51
CA LEU A 98 0.89 -14.72 -2.77
C LEU A 98 2.39 -14.73 -3.08
N TYR A 99 3.08 -13.62 -2.81
CA TYR A 99 4.52 -13.56 -3.01
C TYR A 99 5.27 -14.46 -2.02
N GLY A 100 4.85 -14.49 -0.76
CA GLY A 100 5.40 -15.43 0.24
C GLY A 100 5.23 -16.90 -0.16
N LEU A 101 4.05 -17.27 -0.65
CA LEU A 101 3.79 -18.62 -1.17
C LEU A 101 4.62 -18.95 -2.42
N TYR A 102 4.79 -17.96 -3.31
CA TYR A 102 5.67 -18.10 -4.47
C TYR A 102 7.11 -18.40 -4.04
N LEU A 103 7.67 -17.61 -3.12
CA LEU A 103 9.02 -17.83 -2.62
C LEU A 103 9.15 -19.19 -1.93
N ALA A 104 8.16 -19.58 -1.11
CA ALA A 104 8.16 -20.88 -0.45
C ALA A 104 8.20 -22.04 -1.47
N ARG A 105 7.42 -21.93 -2.56
CA ARG A 105 7.42 -22.93 -3.64
C ARG A 105 8.76 -23.01 -4.35
N GLU A 106 9.39 -21.88 -4.65
CA GLU A 106 10.69 -21.85 -5.34
C GLU A 106 11.81 -22.44 -4.46
N LEU A 107 11.79 -22.16 -3.15
CA LEU A 107 12.78 -22.65 -2.21
C LEU A 107 12.54 -24.11 -1.78
N TYR A 108 11.27 -24.52 -1.69
CA TYR A 108 10.85 -25.82 -1.20
C TYR A 108 9.81 -26.46 -2.14
N PRO A 109 10.20 -26.87 -3.37
CA PRO A 109 9.25 -27.35 -4.39
C PRO A 109 8.49 -28.62 -3.99
N GLN A 110 8.96 -29.35 -3.00
CA GLN A 110 8.30 -30.54 -2.42
C GLN A 110 7.63 -30.24 -1.06
N GLY A 111 7.61 -28.99 -0.65
CA GLY A 111 7.01 -28.55 0.60
C GLY A 111 5.48 -28.64 0.58
N ILE A 112 4.89 -28.77 1.78
CA ILE A 112 3.44 -28.73 2.00
C ILE A 112 3.09 -27.43 2.71
N VAL A 113 2.07 -26.74 2.24
CA VAL A 113 1.54 -25.54 2.87
C VAL A 113 0.35 -25.92 3.76
N TYR A 114 0.40 -25.48 5.01
CA TYR A 114 -0.71 -25.61 5.96
C TYR A 114 -1.39 -24.24 6.11
N PHE A 115 -2.74 -24.19 6.09
CA PHE A 115 -3.54 -22.98 6.25
C PHE A 115 -4.84 -23.27 7.02
#